data_dd18a4b179f961d08fb08a6a052436c5
#
_entry.id   dd18a4b179f961d08fb08a6a052436c5
#
_cell.length_a   1.000
_cell.length_b   1.000
_cell.length_c   1.000
_cell.angle_alpha   90.00
_cell.angle_beta   90.00
_cell.angle_gamma   90.00
#
_symmetry.space_group_name_H-M   'P 1'
#
loop_
_entity.id
_entity.type
_entity.pdbx_description
1 polymer ?
#
loop_
_entity_poly.entity_id
_entity_poly.type
_entity_poly.pdbx_seq_one_letter_code
_entity_poly.pdbx_strand_id
1 'polypeptide(L)'
;MSGTRIEVPVDDGVLSGLDFGGQGPEVLLVHGSGHNAAVWTDVVAHLVEHCRPVAVDLRGHGQSALTSSTAEQYWRDLGAVVEALGWDRPVLVGHSTGGYAVTAAVAAGLVDAAALCVVDGMVLDDRDAATDAQAQWQNPQAAEELRETFRYGWRATEQQMFSYIEQYVREAESDWLNAGSRPELVRAVMRRSFLRGGDTLYERRPSLEEIAVVSAPDPRAPIYPSMDVYTHIRCPITFVLPARGSYAQRRDEVQTLVDAVANRHLVEISANHNVPMTRPAELAAIVGDVVRRHS
;
A
#
# COMPACT_ATOMS: atom_id res chain seq x y z
N MET A 1 -9.17 17.13 -3.62
CA MET A 1 -9.41 17.22 -2.15
C MET A 1 -8.10 17.01 -1.46
N SER A 2 -7.76 17.75 -0.39
CA SER A 2 -6.52 17.52 0.38
C SER A 2 -6.92 16.96 1.76
N GLY A 3 -6.39 15.80 2.13
CA GLY A 3 -6.59 15.25 3.47
C GLY A 3 -5.87 16.10 4.53
N THR A 4 -6.41 16.10 5.75
CA THR A 4 -5.76 16.68 6.93
C THR A 4 -4.66 15.74 7.39
N ARG A 5 -3.45 16.26 7.60
CA ARG A 5 -2.37 15.46 8.18
C ARG A 5 -2.72 15.03 9.59
N ILE A 6 -2.55 13.77 9.88
CA ILE A 6 -2.70 13.18 11.21
C ILE A 6 -1.40 12.46 11.61
N GLU A 7 -1.22 12.30 12.91
CA GLU A 7 -0.20 11.46 13.51
C GLU A 7 -0.92 10.35 14.29
N VAL A 8 -0.61 9.11 13.97
CA VAL A 8 -1.28 7.92 14.52
C VAL A 8 -0.27 7.18 15.40
N PRO A 9 -0.51 7.07 16.72
CA PRO A 9 0.36 6.32 17.60
C PRO A 9 0.43 4.84 17.22
N VAL A 10 1.63 4.28 17.30
CA VAL A 10 1.92 2.85 17.24
C VAL A 10 2.87 2.49 18.37
N ASP A 11 3.17 1.20 18.58
CA ASP A 11 3.87 0.69 19.76
C ASP A 11 5.20 1.42 20.10
N ASP A 12 5.96 1.82 19.08
CA ASP A 12 7.30 2.42 19.25
C ASP A 12 7.41 3.84 18.70
N GLY A 13 6.29 4.51 18.42
CA GLY A 13 6.28 5.90 17.96
C GLY A 13 5.00 6.33 17.27
N VAL A 14 5.12 7.04 16.14
CA VAL A 14 3.97 7.54 15.39
C VAL A 14 4.13 7.32 13.88
N LEU A 15 3.04 6.94 13.22
CA LEU A 15 2.93 6.98 11.78
C LEU A 15 2.24 8.28 11.33
N SER A 16 2.62 8.78 10.19
CA SER A 16 1.92 9.89 9.54
C SER A 16 0.78 9.36 8.67
N GLY A 17 -0.31 10.12 8.59
CA GLY A 17 -1.43 9.77 7.73
C GLY A 17 -2.14 10.99 7.17
N LEU A 18 -3.20 10.72 6.42
CA LEU A 18 -4.15 11.70 5.89
C LEU A 18 -5.56 11.27 6.27
N ASP A 19 -6.25 12.07 7.08
CA ASP A 19 -7.69 11.95 7.31
C ASP A 19 -8.41 12.82 6.27
N PHE A 20 -9.24 12.20 5.47
CA PHE A 20 -9.99 12.90 4.41
C PHE A 20 -11.38 13.34 4.87
N GLY A 21 -11.73 13.10 6.13
CA GLY A 21 -13.05 13.38 6.64
C GLY A 21 -14.09 12.38 6.15
N GLY A 22 -15.33 12.84 6.01
CA GLY A 22 -16.46 12.00 5.65
C GLY A 22 -17.20 11.45 6.86
N GLN A 23 -18.33 10.81 6.61
CA GLN A 23 -19.17 10.16 7.63
C GLN A 23 -19.65 8.81 7.09
N GLY A 24 -19.86 7.86 7.99
CA GLY A 24 -20.30 6.51 7.64
C GLY A 24 -19.20 5.48 7.93
N PRO A 25 -19.22 4.34 7.23
CA PRO A 25 -18.30 3.25 7.46
C PRO A 25 -16.84 3.65 7.33
N GLU A 26 -16.01 3.11 8.19
CA GLU A 26 -14.59 3.41 8.29
C GLU A 26 -13.80 2.63 7.24
N VAL A 27 -12.88 3.33 6.55
CA VAL A 27 -12.07 2.73 5.49
C VAL A 27 -10.60 3.09 5.69
N LEU A 28 -9.75 2.11 5.99
CA LEU A 28 -8.31 2.28 6.07
C LEU A 28 -7.67 1.97 4.71
N LEU A 29 -6.93 2.94 4.19
CA LEU A 29 -6.27 2.87 2.89
C LEU A 29 -4.76 2.71 3.07
N VAL A 30 -4.19 1.64 2.53
CA VAL A 30 -2.78 1.25 2.71
C VAL A 30 -2.08 1.17 1.35
N HIS A 31 -1.07 2.00 1.17
CA HIS A 31 -0.33 2.15 -0.09
C HIS A 31 0.70 1.02 -0.33
N GLY A 32 1.18 0.91 -1.57
CA GLY A 32 2.27 0.02 -1.96
C GLY A 32 3.66 0.59 -1.67
N SER A 33 4.68 -0.26 -1.79
CA SER A 33 6.08 0.13 -1.61
C SER A 33 6.46 1.31 -2.51
N GLY A 34 7.24 2.24 -1.98
CA GLY A 34 7.66 3.45 -2.69
C GLY A 34 6.62 4.56 -2.81
N HIS A 35 5.37 4.27 -2.46
CA HIS A 35 4.27 5.24 -2.40
C HIS A 35 4.07 5.81 -0.98
N ASN A 36 2.93 6.45 -0.75
CA ASN A 36 2.51 7.04 0.52
C ASN A 36 0.99 7.34 0.50
N ALA A 37 0.45 7.84 1.59
CA ALA A 37 -0.99 8.12 1.74
C ALA A 37 -1.59 9.01 0.64
N ALA A 38 -0.79 9.87 0.00
CA ALA A 38 -1.30 10.79 -1.03
C ALA A 38 -1.77 10.08 -2.30
N VAL A 39 -1.37 8.83 -2.58
CA VAL A 39 -1.83 8.08 -3.77
C VAL A 39 -3.35 7.91 -3.79
N TRP A 40 -3.99 7.95 -2.62
CA TRP A 40 -5.42 7.74 -2.46
C TRP A 40 -6.26 8.99 -2.69
N THR A 41 -5.63 10.16 -2.86
CA THR A 41 -6.32 11.47 -2.92
C THR A 41 -7.43 11.53 -3.96
N ASP A 42 -7.20 10.99 -5.16
CA ASP A 42 -8.19 11.02 -6.23
C ASP A 42 -9.26 9.91 -6.05
N VAL A 43 -8.92 8.77 -5.48
CA VAL A 43 -9.88 7.72 -5.11
C VAL A 43 -10.87 8.24 -4.06
N VAL A 44 -10.34 8.87 -3.03
CA VAL A 44 -11.14 9.39 -1.91
C VAL A 44 -12.11 10.48 -2.35
N ALA A 45 -11.79 11.27 -3.36
CA ALA A 45 -12.69 12.28 -3.90
C ALA A 45 -14.05 11.70 -4.36
N HIS A 46 -14.11 10.39 -4.64
CA HIS A 46 -15.33 9.66 -5.00
C HIS A 46 -15.92 8.82 -3.85
N LEU A 47 -15.26 8.77 -2.69
CA LEU A 47 -15.67 7.93 -1.55
C LEU A 47 -16.19 8.72 -0.36
N VAL A 48 -15.68 9.94 -0.13
CA VAL A 48 -15.86 10.72 1.11
C VAL A 48 -17.30 11.07 1.44
N GLU A 49 -18.19 11.04 0.45
CA GLU A 49 -19.64 11.26 0.67
C GLU A 49 -20.34 10.03 1.28
N HIS A 50 -19.70 8.87 1.27
CA HIS A 50 -20.31 7.58 1.62
C HIS A 50 -19.58 6.81 2.71
N CYS A 51 -18.37 7.21 3.08
CA CYS A 51 -17.57 6.56 4.11
C CYS A 51 -16.55 7.55 4.73
N ARG A 52 -15.83 7.10 5.75
CA ARG A 52 -14.76 7.85 6.42
C ARG A 52 -13.40 7.25 6.07
N PRO A 53 -12.74 7.69 4.98
CA PRO A 53 -11.45 7.18 4.58
C PRO A 53 -10.30 7.88 5.31
N VAL A 54 -9.37 7.06 5.81
CA VAL A 54 -8.06 7.48 6.33
C VAL A 54 -7.00 6.68 5.59
N ALA A 55 -5.92 7.35 5.17
CA ALA A 55 -4.76 6.70 4.61
C ALA A 55 -3.54 6.93 5.50
N VAL A 56 -2.72 5.88 5.71
CA VAL A 56 -1.48 5.97 6.48
C VAL A 56 -0.27 5.83 5.58
N ASP A 57 0.82 6.51 5.93
CA ASP A 57 2.15 6.21 5.42
C ASP A 57 2.70 5.04 6.22
N LEU A 58 2.97 3.93 5.57
CA LEU A 58 3.63 2.79 6.18
C LEU A 58 4.99 3.20 6.77
N ARG A 59 5.49 2.42 7.70
CA ARG A 59 6.85 2.54 8.26
C ARG A 59 7.86 2.73 7.13
N GLY A 60 8.81 3.62 7.32
CA GLY A 60 9.83 3.92 6.31
C GLY A 60 9.35 4.68 5.07
N HIS A 61 8.06 5.00 4.96
CA HIS A 61 7.48 5.65 3.78
C HIS A 61 6.91 7.03 4.08
N GLY A 62 6.75 7.83 3.05
CA GLY A 62 6.10 9.14 3.12
C GLY A 62 6.68 10.02 4.22
N GLN A 63 5.82 10.47 5.13
CA GLN A 63 6.17 11.31 6.27
C GLN A 63 6.25 10.50 7.60
N SER A 64 6.13 9.18 7.56
CA SER A 64 6.40 8.30 8.70
C SER A 64 7.91 8.16 8.90
N ALA A 65 8.43 8.74 10.00
CA ALA A 65 9.86 8.74 10.29
C ALA A 65 10.36 7.40 10.84
N LEU A 66 9.46 6.57 11.39
CA LEU A 66 9.80 5.25 11.91
C LEU A 66 10.34 4.34 10.80
N THR A 67 11.29 3.48 11.16
CA THR A 67 11.84 2.43 10.30
C THR A 67 11.55 1.06 10.90
N SER A 68 11.56 0.03 10.07
CA SER A 68 11.35 -1.34 10.50
C SER A 68 12.63 -1.95 11.05
N SER A 69 12.53 -2.72 12.13
CA SER A 69 13.60 -3.58 12.64
C SER A 69 13.34 -5.06 12.31
N THR A 70 12.10 -5.42 11.95
CA THR A 70 11.70 -6.74 11.46
C THR A 70 10.79 -6.60 10.24
N ALA A 71 10.71 -7.66 9.46
CA ALA A 71 9.89 -7.67 8.24
C ALA A 71 8.38 -7.57 8.47
N GLU A 72 7.94 -7.81 9.70
CA GLU A 72 6.52 -7.82 10.04
C GLU A 72 6.01 -6.48 10.59
N GLN A 73 6.87 -5.59 11.05
CA GLN A 73 6.44 -4.37 11.75
C GLN A 73 5.47 -3.52 10.93
N TYR A 74 5.74 -3.32 9.63
CA TYR A 74 4.93 -2.44 8.80
C TYR A 74 3.45 -2.87 8.69
N TRP A 75 3.16 -4.18 8.75
CA TRP A 75 1.78 -4.65 8.76
C TRP A 75 1.22 -4.85 10.18
N ARG A 76 2.08 -5.10 11.17
CA ARG A 76 1.67 -5.14 12.58
C ARG A 76 1.15 -3.80 13.08
N ASP A 77 1.75 -2.71 12.64
CA ASP A 77 1.31 -1.35 12.96
C ASP A 77 -0.18 -1.10 12.62
N LEU A 78 -0.74 -1.81 11.64
CA LEU A 78 -2.13 -1.59 11.23
C LEU A 78 -3.14 -1.93 12.34
N GLY A 79 -2.81 -2.87 13.24
CA GLY A 79 -3.60 -3.12 14.45
C GLY A 79 -3.64 -1.90 15.36
N ALA A 80 -2.47 -1.36 15.70
CA ALA A 80 -2.35 -0.16 16.52
C ALA A 80 -2.99 1.08 15.85
N VAL A 81 -2.90 1.18 14.51
CA VAL A 81 -3.58 2.25 13.76
C VAL A 81 -5.09 2.18 13.92
N VAL A 82 -5.71 1.01 13.76
CA VAL A 82 -7.16 0.83 13.91
C VAL A 82 -7.59 1.13 15.33
N GLU A 83 -6.84 0.67 16.34
CA GLU A 83 -7.09 0.95 17.74
C GLU A 83 -6.98 2.45 18.04
N ALA A 84 -5.92 3.13 17.59
CA ALA A 84 -5.71 4.55 17.82
C ALA A 84 -6.77 5.44 17.16
N LEU A 85 -7.34 5.00 16.02
CA LEU A 85 -8.47 5.67 15.38
C LEU A 85 -9.81 5.41 16.09
N GLY A 86 -9.85 4.48 17.05
CA GLY A 86 -11.06 4.06 17.77
C GLY A 86 -12.08 3.36 16.88
N TRP A 87 -11.61 2.64 15.86
CA TRP A 87 -12.46 2.00 14.86
C TRP A 87 -12.80 0.56 15.23
N ASP A 88 -14.05 0.19 14.97
CA ASP A 88 -14.56 -1.17 15.14
C ASP A 88 -14.89 -1.73 13.76
N ARG A 89 -14.25 -2.82 13.37
CA ARG A 89 -14.47 -3.55 12.10
C ARG A 89 -14.43 -2.68 10.83
N PRO A 90 -13.33 -1.92 10.58
CA PRO A 90 -13.21 -1.13 9.35
C PRO A 90 -13.09 -2.01 8.10
N VAL A 91 -13.40 -1.44 6.93
CA VAL A 91 -12.97 -2.00 5.66
C VAL A 91 -11.51 -1.63 5.43
N LEU A 92 -10.66 -2.62 5.13
CA LEU A 92 -9.26 -2.38 4.80
C LEU A 92 -9.04 -2.49 3.30
N VAL A 93 -8.41 -1.48 2.72
CA VAL A 93 -8.05 -1.44 1.30
C VAL A 93 -6.54 -1.33 1.18
N GLY A 94 -5.91 -2.29 0.52
CA GLY A 94 -4.47 -2.30 0.34
C GLY A 94 -4.05 -2.44 -1.13
N HIS A 95 -3.07 -1.65 -1.55
CA HIS A 95 -2.50 -1.72 -2.88
C HIS A 95 -1.09 -2.31 -2.85
N SER A 96 -0.77 -3.26 -3.74
CA SER A 96 0.57 -3.85 -3.84
C SER A 96 1.04 -4.40 -2.47
N THR A 97 2.20 -4.00 -1.96
CA THR A 97 2.68 -4.34 -0.60
C THR A 97 1.63 -4.03 0.49
N GLY A 98 0.85 -2.94 0.33
CA GLY A 98 -0.27 -2.63 1.22
C GLY A 98 -1.38 -3.67 1.17
N GLY A 99 -1.59 -4.34 0.02
CA GLY A 99 -2.52 -5.45 -0.12
C GLY A 99 -2.14 -6.65 0.73
N TYR A 100 -0.86 -7.01 0.70
CA TYR A 100 -0.36 -8.02 1.64
C TYR A 100 -0.43 -7.52 3.10
N ALA A 101 -0.08 -6.26 3.36
CA ALA A 101 -0.10 -5.72 4.72
C ALA A 101 -1.48 -5.84 5.39
N VAL A 102 -2.57 -5.44 4.70
CA VAL A 102 -3.93 -5.59 5.25
C VAL A 102 -4.33 -7.06 5.40
N THR A 103 -3.90 -7.92 4.47
CA THR A 103 -4.12 -9.37 4.52
C THR A 103 -3.43 -9.98 5.74
N ALA A 104 -2.15 -9.65 5.97
CA ALA A 104 -1.34 -10.14 7.08
C ALA A 104 -1.87 -9.67 8.45
N ALA A 105 -2.28 -8.39 8.56
CA ALA A 105 -2.81 -7.84 9.80
C ALA A 105 -4.11 -8.56 10.23
N VAL A 106 -5.00 -8.85 9.28
CA VAL A 106 -6.23 -9.61 9.55
C VAL A 106 -5.92 -11.07 9.84
N ALA A 107 -5.03 -11.70 9.06
CA ALA A 107 -4.64 -13.10 9.28
C ALA A 107 -3.97 -13.32 10.64
N ALA A 108 -3.23 -12.32 11.14
CA ALA A 108 -2.61 -12.33 12.47
C ALA A 108 -3.63 -12.05 13.60
N GLY A 109 -4.89 -11.74 13.30
CA GLY A 109 -5.91 -11.38 14.29
C GLY A 109 -5.69 -10.01 14.94
N LEU A 110 -4.89 -9.13 14.32
CA LEU A 110 -4.64 -7.77 14.84
C LEU A 110 -5.78 -6.80 14.50
N VAL A 111 -6.53 -7.09 13.45
CA VAL A 111 -7.69 -6.30 13.01
C VAL A 111 -8.86 -7.25 12.73
N ASP A 112 -10.01 -7.02 13.36
CA ASP A 112 -11.29 -7.60 12.96
C ASP A 112 -11.88 -6.72 11.85
N ALA A 113 -11.60 -7.04 10.59
CA ALA A 113 -12.07 -6.25 9.46
C ALA A 113 -13.47 -6.65 9.00
N ALA A 114 -14.30 -5.68 8.63
CA ALA A 114 -15.58 -5.94 7.98
C ALA A 114 -15.38 -6.62 6.61
N ALA A 115 -14.41 -6.17 5.84
CA ALA A 115 -13.98 -6.76 4.56
C ALA A 115 -12.57 -6.29 4.19
N LEU A 116 -11.93 -7.03 3.27
CA LEU A 116 -10.70 -6.64 2.59
C LEU A 116 -10.96 -6.30 1.12
N CYS A 117 -10.26 -5.27 0.62
CA CYS A 117 -10.12 -5.00 -0.81
C CYS A 117 -8.62 -4.99 -1.15
N VAL A 118 -8.15 -6.02 -1.83
CA VAL A 118 -6.74 -6.23 -2.18
C VAL A 118 -6.52 -5.86 -3.64
N VAL A 119 -5.81 -4.76 -3.87
CA VAL A 119 -5.60 -4.18 -5.20
C VAL A 119 -4.20 -4.53 -5.69
N ASP A 120 -4.10 -5.46 -6.63
CA ASP A 120 -2.84 -5.94 -7.23
C ASP A 120 -1.72 -6.22 -6.19
N GLY A 121 -2.10 -6.81 -5.06
CA GLY A 121 -1.24 -7.04 -3.90
C GLY A 121 -1.52 -8.38 -3.21
N MET A 122 -2.04 -9.36 -3.96
CA MET A 122 -2.26 -10.72 -3.49
C MET A 122 -0.93 -11.51 -3.39
N VAL A 123 -0.92 -12.60 -2.66
CA VAL A 123 0.15 -13.59 -2.65
C VAL A 123 -0.38 -14.92 -3.20
N LEU A 124 0.33 -15.52 -4.15
CA LEU A 124 -0.13 -16.68 -4.91
C LEU A 124 0.84 -17.86 -4.82
N ASP A 125 2.01 -17.66 -4.29
CA ASP A 125 3.05 -18.68 -4.18
C ASP A 125 2.85 -19.48 -2.88
N ASP A 126 3.21 -20.76 -2.91
CA ASP A 126 3.42 -21.51 -1.68
C ASP A 126 4.63 -20.96 -0.90
N ARG A 127 4.85 -21.48 0.30
CA ARG A 127 5.88 -20.93 1.20
C ARG A 127 7.30 -21.10 0.65
N ASP A 128 7.58 -22.21 -0.02
CA ASP A 128 8.91 -22.47 -0.57
C ASP A 128 9.21 -21.55 -1.76
N ALA A 129 8.29 -21.45 -2.72
CA ALA A 129 8.41 -20.53 -3.86
C ALA A 129 8.45 -19.06 -3.42
N ALA A 130 7.65 -18.68 -2.42
CA ALA A 130 7.67 -17.34 -1.85
C ALA A 130 9.01 -17.02 -1.18
N THR A 131 9.63 -17.98 -0.51
CA THR A 131 10.95 -17.84 0.11
C THR A 131 12.03 -17.61 -0.95
N ASP A 132 12.00 -18.37 -2.04
CA ASP A 132 12.93 -18.20 -3.15
C ASP A 132 12.76 -16.83 -3.83
N ALA A 133 11.52 -16.38 -4.00
CA ALA A 133 11.22 -15.06 -4.55
C ALA A 133 11.72 -13.92 -3.63
N GLN A 134 11.53 -14.02 -2.32
CA GLN A 134 12.03 -13.04 -1.36
C GLN A 134 13.56 -12.95 -1.35
N ALA A 135 14.25 -14.08 -1.49
CA ALA A 135 15.71 -14.10 -1.53
C ALA A 135 16.30 -13.28 -2.70
N GLN A 136 15.55 -13.11 -3.80
CA GLN A 136 15.99 -12.31 -4.94
C GLN A 136 16.07 -10.81 -4.57
N TRP A 137 15.21 -10.31 -3.69
CA TRP A 137 15.22 -8.93 -3.22
C TRP A 137 16.38 -8.60 -2.29
N GLN A 138 17.04 -9.63 -1.73
CA GLN A 138 18.23 -9.48 -0.88
C GLN A 138 19.53 -9.39 -1.69
N ASN A 139 19.46 -9.52 -3.01
CA ASN A 139 20.62 -9.40 -3.89
C ASN A 139 21.09 -7.92 -3.95
N PRO A 140 22.39 -7.62 -3.77
CA PRO A 140 22.96 -6.27 -3.93
C PRO A 140 22.62 -5.61 -5.28
N GLN A 141 22.51 -6.39 -6.35
CA GLN A 141 22.14 -5.90 -7.66
C GLN A 141 20.69 -5.36 -7.67
N ALA A 142 19.75 -6.05 -7.03
CA ALA A 142 18.37 -5.56 -6.90
C ALA A 142 18.30 -4.24 -6.11
N ALA A 143 19.11 -4.09 -5.06
CA ALA A 143 19.21 -2.83 -4.32
C ALA A 143 19.74 -1.68 -5.18
N GLU A 144 20.73 -1.93 -6.04
CA GLU A 144 21.25 -0.91 -6.96
C GLU A 144 20.24 -0.53 -8.04
N GLU A 145 19.52 -1.50 -8.61
CA GLU A 145 18.43 -1.24 -9.57
C GLU A 145 17.33 -0.38 -8.95
N LEU A 146 16.94 -0.62 -7.69
CA LEU A 146 15.99 0.22 -6.95
C LEU A 146 16.53 1.64 -6.72
N ARG A 147 17.83 1.76 -6.41
CA ARG A 147 18.50 3.06 -6.24
C ARG A 147 18.50 3.85 -7.55
N GLU A 148 18.90 3.24 -8.65
CA GLU A 148 18.96 3.88 -9.96
C GLU A 148 17.57 4.28 -10.45
N THR A 149 16.58 3.37 -10.34
CA THR A 149 15.23 3.57 -10.87
C THR A 149 14.42 4.56 -10.03
N PHE A 150 14.41 4.41 -8.69
CA PHE A 150 13.51 5.14 -7.81
C PHE A 150 14.21 6.16 -6.91
N ARG A 151 15.54 6.20 -6.89
CA ARG A 151 16.37 7.04 -6.01
C ARG A 151 16.04 6.85 -4.52
N TYR A 152 15.72 5.65 -4.09
CA TYR A 152 15.45 5.36 -2.69
C TYR A 152 16.67 5.67 -1.81
N GLY A 153 16.42 6.33 -0.66
CA GLY A 153 17.46 6.80 0.25
C GLY A 153 18.27 8.00 -0.25
N TRP A 154 17.97 8.56 -1.45
CA TRP A 154 18.68 9.73 -1.94
C TRP A 154 18.45 10.96 -1.06
N ARG A 155 19.56 11.59 -0.67
CA ARG A 155 19.56 12.84 0.13
C ARG A 155 19.80 14.03 -0.78
N ALA A 156 18.91 15.01 -0.70
CA ALA A 156 18.88 16.14 -1.62
C ALA A 156 18.67 17.46 -0.89
N THR A 157 19.24 18.53 -1.43
CA THR A 157 18.81 19.89 -1.05
C THR A 157 17.39 20.13 -1.54
N GLU A 158 16.71 21.13 -0.99
CA GLU A 158 15.36 21.51 -1.41
C GLU A 158 15.28 21.79 -2.92
N GLN A 159 16.27 22.49 -3.47
CA GLN A 159 16.33 22.79 -4.90
C GLN A 159 16.46 21.51 -5.75
N GLN A 160 17.33 20.59 -5.35
CA GLN A 160 17.52 19.31 -6.05
C GLN A 160 16.25 18.46 -6.00
N MET A 161 15.60 18.40 -4.83
CA MET A 161 14.32 17.70 -4.65
C MET A 161 13.25 18.26 -5.59
N PHE A 162 13.05 19.59 -5.63
CA PHE A 162 12.05 20.18 -6.51
C PHE A 162 12.37 19.96 -8.00
N SER A 163 13.62 20.09 -8.39
CA SER A 163 14.04 19.83 -9.78
C SER A 163 13.75 18.39 -10.19
N TYR A 164 14.03 17.44 -9.31
CA TYR A 164 13.75 16.03 -9.54
C TYR A 164 12.24 15.74 -9.62
N ILE A 165 11.43 16.29 -8.71
CA ILE A 165 9.99 16.13 -8.73
C ILE A 165 9.38 16.62 -10.06
N GLU A 166 9.79 17.82 -10.52
CA GLU A 166 9.29 18.37 -11.77
C GLU A 166 9.76 17.58 -13.00
N GLN A 167 10.96 17.00 -12.97
CA GLN A 167 11.40 16.06 -14.00
C GLN A 167 10.53 14.80 -13.99
N TYR A 168 10.33 14.19 -12.84
CA TYR A 168 9.53 12.97 -12.68
C TYR A 168 8.08 13.17 -13.15
N VAL A 169 7.48 14.33 -12.85
CA VAL A 169 6.14 14.68 -13.32
C VAL A 169 6.08 14.80 -14.85
N ARG A 170 7.09 15.38 -15.49
CA ARG A 170 7.13 15.48 -16.96
C ARG A 170 7.28 14.12 -17.63
N GLU A 171 7.98 13.19 -17.00
CA GLU A 171 8.24 11.84 -17.53
C GLU A 171 7.11 10.86 -17.23
N ALA A 172 6.21 11.19 -16.29
CA ALA A 172 5.16 10.30 -15.77
C ALA A 172 4.23 9.74 -16.87
N GLU A 173 3.92 10.53 -17.91
CA GLU A 173 3.04 10.08 -19.00
C GLU A 173 3.66 8.98 -19.85
N SER A 174 4.99 8.93 -19.94
CA SER A 174 5.73 7.88 -20.66
C SER A 174 6.18 6.72 -19.76
N ASP A 175 6.00 6.84 -18.45
CA ASP A 175 6.33 5.81 -17.47
C ASP A 175 5.20 4.78 -17.38
N TRP A 176 5.54 3.50 -17.58
CA TRP A 176 4.57 2.40 -17.52
C TRP A 176 3.72 2.36 -16.24
N LEU A 177 4.28 2.83 -15.12
CA LEU A 177 3.62 2.82 -13.81
C LEU A 177 2.67 4.02 -13.63
N ASN A 178 3.05 5.20 -14.15
CA ASN A 178 2.34 6.46 -13.91
C ASN A 178 1.52 6.96 -15.10
N ALA A 179 1.65 6.36 -16.28
CA ALA A 179 0.89 6.76 -17.47
C ALA A 179 -0.62 6.74 -17.20
N GLY A 180 -1.26 7.88 -17.42
CA GLY A 180 -2.67 8.12 -17.11
C GLY A 180 -2.95 8.63 -15.69
N SER A 181 -1.92 8.89 -14.88
CA SER A 181 -2.05 9.58 -13.60
C SER A 181 -2.09 11.09 -13.79
N ARG A 182 -2.86 11.81 -12.98
CA ARG A 182 -2.89 13.27 -13.01
C ARG A 182 -1.54 13.86 -12.56
N PRO A 183 -0.94 14.83 -13.31
CA PRO A 183 0.36 15.41 -12.95
C PRO A 183 0.41 16.00 -11.53
N GLU A 184 -0.68 16.62 -11.07
CA GLU A 184 -0.77 17.19 -9.72
C GLU A 184 -0.74 16.11 -8.64
N LEU A 185 -1.35 14.94 -8.90
CA LEU A 185 -1.30 13.80 -7.99
C LEU A 185 0.11 13.21 -7.94
N VAL A 186 0.74 13.01 -9.09
CA VAL A 186 2.14 12.55 -9.17
C VAL A 186 3.05 13.48 -8.37
N ARG A 187 2.90 14.81 -8.56
CA ARG A 187 3.68 15.82 -7.81
C ARG A 187 3.43 15.73 -6.31
N ALA A 188 2.18 15.56 -5.88
CA ALA A 188 1.83 15.47 -4.46
C ALA A 188 2.42 14.21 -3.81
N VAL A 189 2.32 13.05 -4.49
CA VAL A 189 2.91 11.78 -4.05
C VAL A 189 4.42 11.89 -3.95
N MET A 190 5.07 12.41 -4.99
CA MET A 190 6.53 12.57 -5.01
C MET A 190 6.99 13.53 -3.90
N ARG A 191 6.30 14.65 -3.71
CA ARG A 191 6.65 15.61 -2.66
C ARG A 191 6.53 15.00 -1.26
N ARG A 192 5.45 14.22 -1.01
CA ARG A 192 5.25 13.52 0.26
C ARG A 192 6.27 12.41 0.50
N SER A 193 6.89 11.87 -0.54
CA SER A 193 7.94 10.86 -0.42
C SER A 193 9.30 11.41 0.03
N PHE A 194 9.44 12.71 0.23
CA PHE A 194 10.65 13.31 0.77
C PHE A 194 10.44 13.73 2.22
N LEU A 195 11.20 13.13 3.13
CA LEU A 195 11.22 13.48 4.55
C LEU A 195 12.39 14.43 4.84
N ARG A 196 12.12 15.55 5.51
CA ARG A 196 13.16 16.50 5.91
C ARG A 196 13.95 15.95 7.10
N GLY A 197 15.27 15.83 6.92
CA GLY A 197 16.19 15.46 7.99
C GLY A 197 16.54 16.63 8.91
N GLY A 198 17.19 16.33 10.02
CA GLY A 198 17.67 17.34 10.99
C GLY A 198 18.78 18.24 10.46
N ASP A 199 19.43 17.87 9.38
CA ASP A 199 20.56 18.57 8.73
C ASP A 199 20.14 19.41 7.51
N THR A 200 18.87 19.75 7.37
CA THR A 200 18.30 20.55 6.27
C THR A 200 18.16 19.84 4.93
N LEU A 201 18.67 18.61 4.77
CA LEU A 201 18.46 17.81 3.57
C LEU A 201 17.13 17.06 3.63
N TYR A 202 16.63 16.72 2.45
CA TYR A 202 15.45 15.87 2.26
C TYR A 202 15.88 14.48 1.82
N GLU A 203 15.35 13.46 2.45
CA GLU A 203 15.60 12.05 2.10
C GLU A 203 14.42 11.46 1.34
N ARG A 204 14.69 10.84 0.19
CA ARG A 204 13.69 10.11 -0.60
C ARG A 204 13.35 8.79 0.09
N ARG A 205 12.11 8.62 0.47
CA ARG A 205 11.60 7.43 1.17
C ARG A 205 10.93 6.45 0.19
N PRO A 206 10.96 5.12 0.45
CA PRO A 206 11.69 4.48 1.55
C PRO A 206 13.21 4.54 1.36
N SER A 207 13.97 4.20 2.41
CA SER A 207 15.41 3.93 2.27
C SER A 207 15.62 2.51 1.73
N LEU A 208 16.84 2.22 1.25
CA LEU A 208 17.18 0.86 0.82
C LEU A 208 17.25 -0.12 1.99
N GLU A 209 17.66 0.36 3.16
CA GLU A 209 17.67 -0.40 4.40
C GLU A 209 16.25 -0.83 4.79
N GLU A 210 15.27 0.06 4.64
CA GLU A 210 13.86 -0.29 4.90
C GLU A 210 13.38 -1.38 3.95
N ILE A 211 13.66 -1.25 2.65
CA ILE A 211 13.31 -2.29 1.66
C ILE A 211 13.97 -3.62 2.02
N ALA A 212 15.26 -3.62 2.38
CA ALA A 212 15.97 -4.82 2.74
C ALA A 212 15.33 -5.53 3.96
N VAL A 213 14.97 -4.78 5.00
CA VAL A 213 14.35 -5.34 6.20
C VAL A 213 12.99 -5.96 5.87
N VAL A 214 12.10 -5.22 5.19
CA VAL A 214 10.73 -5.71 4.91
C VAL A 214 10.71 -6.86 3.90
N SER A 215 11.75 -7.01 3.08
CA SER A 215 11.93 -8.10 2.12
C SER A 215 12.59 -9.35 2.72
N ALA A 216 12.82 -9.39 4.02
CA ALA A 216 13.49 -10.51 4.69
C ALA A 216 12.62 -11.16 5.79
N PRO A 217 11.37 -11.57 5.51
CA PRO A 217 10.53 -12.24 6.49
C PRO A 217 11.10 -13.62 6.86
N ASP A 218 10.95 -14.03 8.14
CA ASP A 218 11.32 -15.39 8.55
C ASP A 218 10.39 -16.41 7.89
N PRO A 219 10.90 -17.36 7.09
CA PRO A 219 10.06 -18.38 6.44
C PRO A 219 9.29 -19.28 7.44
N ARG A 220 9.68 -19.27 8.72
CA ARG A 220 9.01 -20.03 9.79
C ARG A 220 7.95 -19.19 10.52
N ALA A 221 7.82 -17.90 10.20
CA ALA A 221 6.82 -17.06 10.82
C ALA A 221 5.40 -17.60 10.57
N PRO A 222 4.49 -17.54 11.56
CA PRO A 222 3.10 -17.99 11.38
C PRO A 222 2.40 -17.27 10.23
N ILE A 223 2.63 -15.96 10.10
CA ILE A 223 2.13 -15.13 8.99
C ILE A 223 3.32 -14.83 8.08
N TYR A 224 3.23 -15.33 6.87
CA TYR A 224 4.28 -15.23 5.85
C TYR A 224 3.63 -14.81 4.51
N PRO A 225 4.35 -14.10 3.61
CA PRO A 225 3.80 -13.70 2.31
C PRO A 225 3.68 -14.87 1.32
N SER A 226 2.84 -15.85 1.67
CA SER A 226 2.52 -17.05 0.91
C SER A 226 1.02 -17.34 0.97
N MET A 227 0.52 -18.23 0.10
CA MET A 227 -0.91 -18.52 -0.06
C MET A 227 -1.60 -19.01 1.23
N ASP A 228 -0.88 -19.62 2.13
CA ASP A 228 -1.42 -20.13 3.39
C ASP A 228 -1.96 -19.01 4.31
N VAL A 229 -1.54 -17.75 4.12
CA VAL A 229 -2.07 -16.60 4.86
C VAL A 229 -3.59 -16.49 4.76
N TYR A 230 -4.17 -16.86 3.62
CA TYR A 230 -5.62 -16.79 3.40
C TYR A 230 -6.42 -17.81 4.18
N THR A 231 -5.81 -18.84 4.74
CA THR A 231 -6.48 -19.84 5.59
C THR A 231 -6.89 -19.26 6.94
N HIS A 232 -6.28 -18.17 7.35
CA HIS A 232 -6.53 -17.46 8.61
C HIS A 232 -7.63 -16.39 8.47
N ILE A 233 -8.09 -16.06 7.25
CA ILE A 233 -9.02 -14.96 7.00
C ILE A 233 -10.45 -15.47 6.88
N ARG A 234 -11.35 -14.86 7.63
CA ARG A 234 -12.78 -15.20 7.65
C ARG A 234 -13.67 -14.12 7.04
N CYS A 235 -13.24 -12.86 7.07
CA CYS A 235 -13.99 -11.77 6.44
C CYS A 235 -13.99 -11.90 4.91
N PRO A 236 -14.95 -11.26 4.23
CA PRO A 236 -14.98 -11.20 2.76
C PRO A 236 -13.72 -10.54 2.19
N ILE A 237 -13.27 -11.05 1.03
CA ILE A 237 -12.14 -10.46 0.30
C ILE A 237 -12.56 -10.16 -1.14
N THR A 238 -12.35 -8.93 -1.58
CA THR A 238 -12.40 -8.56 -3.00
C THR A 238 -10.99 -8.36 -3.51
N PHE A 239 -10.59 -9.17 -4.48
CA PHE A 239 -9.34 -9.03 -5.21
C PHE A 239 -9.58 -8.17 -6.45
N VAL A 240 -8.79 -7.11 -6.62
CA VAL A 240 -8.82 -6.25 -7.82
C VAL A 240 -7.59 -6.56 -8.65
N LEU A 241 -7.82 -7.10 -9.86
CA LEU A 241 -6.80 -7.54 -10.78
C LEU A 241 -6.73 -6.59 -12.00
N PRO A 242 -5.71 -5.74 -12.08
CA PRO A 242 -5.52 -4.91 -13.27
C PRO A 242 -4.94 -5.72 -14.43
N ALA A 243 -5.48 -5.47 -15.64
CA ALA A 243 -5.11 -6.20 -16.85
C ALA A 243 -3.63 -6.09 -17.27
N ARG A 244 -2.91 -5.10 -16.74
CA ARG A 244 -1.46 -4.89 -16.91
C ARG A 244 -0.76 -4.69 -15.56
N GLY A 245 -1.25 -5.39 -14.53
CA GLY A 245 -0.68 -5.40 -13.18
C GLY A 245 0.36 -6.50 -12.99
N SER A 246 0.85 -6.59 -11.77
CA SER A 246 1.86 -7.58 -11.35
C SER A 246 1.37 -9.02 -11.47
N TYR A 247 0.06 -9.23 -11.32
CA TYR A 247 -0.56 -10.56 -11.34
C TYR A 247 -1.39 -10.83 -12.61
N ALA A 248 -1.32 -9.96 -13.63
CA ALA A 248 -2.11 -10.09 -14.86
C ALA A 248 -1.93 -11.45 -15.57
N GLN A 249 -0.71 -11.99 -15.56
CA GLN A 249 -0.38 -13.28 -16.17
C GLN A 249 -0.77 -14.49 -15.29
N ARG A 250 -1.19 -14.25 -14.05
CA ARG A 250 -1.58 -15.28 -13.06
C ARG A 250 -3.09 -15.25 -12.76
N ARG A 251 -3.88 -14.74 -13.69
CA ARG A 251 -5.33 -14.58 -13.53
C ARG A 251 -6.04 -15.87 -13.10
N ASP A 252 -5.68 -17.02 -13.71
CA ASP A 252 -6.32 -18.30 -13.40
C ASP A 252 -5.98 -18.81 -11.99
N GLU A 253 -4.80 -18.48 -11.47
CA GLU A 253 -4.43 -18.75 -10.08
C GLU A 253 -5.24 -17.86 -9.12
N VAL A 254 -5.43 -16.58 -9.45
CA VAL A 254 -6.32 -15.69 -8.67
C VAL A 254 -7.75 -16.21 -8.69
N GLN A 255 -8.26 -16.68 -9.84
CA GLN A 255 -9.60 -17.27 -9.93
C GLN A 255 -9.70 -18.52 -9.06
N THR A 256 -8.69 -19.38 -9.07
CA THR A 256 -8.64 -20.57 -8.22
C THR A 256 -8.68 -20.19 -6.73
N LEU A 257 -7.92 -19.16 -6.33
CA LEU A 257 -7.94 -18.63 -4.97
C LEU A 257 -9.31 -18.10 -4.57
N VAL A 258 -10.03 -17.46 -5.49
CA VAL A 258 -11.38 -16.92 -5.27
C VAL A 258 -12.40 -18.06 -5.15
N ASP A 259 -12.37 -19.02 -6.06
CA ASP A 259 -13.35 -20.13 -6.11
C ASP A 259 -13.23 -21.08 -4.89
N ALA A 260 -12.10 -21.04 -4.19
CA ALA A 260 -11.87 -21.87 -3.02
C ALA A 260 -12.80 -21.51 -1.83
N VAL A 261 -13.33 -20.28 -1.75
CA VAL A 261 -14.14 -19.79 -0.63
C VAL A 261 -15.22 -18.83 -1.11
N ALA A 262 -16.46 -19.07 -0.74
CA ALA A 262 -17.66 -18.37 -1.27
C ALA A 262 -17.69 -16.84 -0.99
N ASN A 263 -16.97 -16.34 0.00
CA ASN A 263 -16.91 -14.91 0.32
C ASN A 263 -15.71 -14.17 -0.30
N ARG A 264 -15.10 -14.76 -1.32
CA ARG A 264 -14.05 -14.12 -2.12
C ARG A 264 -14.60 -13.73 -3.47
N HIS A 265 -14.16 -12.57 -3.96
CA HIS A 265 -14.61 -12.02 -5.23
C HIS A 265 -13.41 -11.55 -6.04
N LEU A 266 -13.46 -11.74 -7.36
CA LEU A 266 -12.51 -11.17 -8.31
C LEU A 266 -13.19 -10.03 -9.09
N VAL A 267 -12.52 -8.89 -9.18
CA VAL A 267 -12.89 -7.77 -10.05
C VAL A 267 -11.71 -7.45 -10.95
N GLU A 268 -11.89 -7.59 -12.26
CA GLU A 268 -10.89 -7.23 -13.25
C GLU A 268 -11.08 -5.76 -13.68
N ILE A 269 -9.97 -5.03 -13.86
CA ILE A 269 -9.97 -3.62 -14.22
C ILE A 269 -8.97 -3.35 -15.35
N SER A 270 -9.36 -2.51 -16.33
CA SER A 270 -8.46 -2.10 -17.43
C SER A 270 -7.46 -1.03 -16.97
N ALA A 271 -6.44 -1.45 -16.20
CA ALA A 271 -5.44 -0.58 -15.60
C ALA A 271 -4.03 -1.19 -15.69
N ASN A 272 -3.00 -0.39 -15.37
CA ASN A 272 -1.67 -0.86 -15.00
C ASN A 272 -1.63 -1.17 -13.48
N HIS A 273 -0.44 -1.50 -12.96
CA HIS A 273 -0.24 -1.78 -11.53
C HIS A 273 -0.72 -0.64 -10.62
N ASN A 274 -0.53 0.62 -11.01
CA ASN A 274 -0.80 1.78 -10.17
C ASN A 274 -2.27 2.24 -10.21
N VAL A 275 -3.19 1.30 -9.98
CA VAL A 275 -4.65 1.49 -10.04
C VAL A 275 -5.14 2.72 -9.27
N PRO A 276 -4.69 3.00 -8.02
CA PRO A 276 -5.18 4.15 -7.26
C PRO A 276 -4.94 5.50 -7.95
N MET A 277 -3.89 5.60 -8.76
CA MET A 277 -3.53 6.84 -9.46
C MET A 277 -4.06 6.90 -10.89
N THR A 278 -4.19 5.74 -11.56
CA THR A 278 -4.52 5.69 -12.99
C THR A 278 -5.99 5.42 -13.28
N ARG A 279 -6.73 4.82 -12.34
CA ARG A 279 -8.17 4.53 -12.43
C ARG A 279 -8.91 4.82 -11.11
N PRO A 280 -8.76 6.04 -10.54
CA PRO A 280 -9.28 6.34 -9.21
C PRO A 280 -10.80 6.22 -9.10
N ALA A 281 -11.56 6.65 -10.09
CA ALA A 281 -13.02 6.58 -10.07
C ALA A 281 -13.54 5.13 -10.13
N GLU A 282 -12.91 4.28 -10.97
CA GLU A 282 -13.27 2.86 -11.09
C GLU A 282 -12.93 2.12 -9.78
N LEU A 283 -11.74 2.37 -9.22
CA LEU A 283 -11.35 1.79 -7.93
C LEU A 283 -12.30 2.26 -6.80
N ALA A 284 -12.66 3.54 -6.77
CA ALA A 284 -13.60 4.06 -5.79
C ALA A 284 -14.98 3.38 -5.89
N ALA A 285 -15.46 3.11 -7.11
CA ALA A 285 -16.71 2.37 -7.30
C ALA A 285 -16.63 0.96 -6.71
N ILE A 286 -15.51 0.24 -6.92
CA ILE A 286 -15.26 -1.10 -6.36
C ILE A 286 -15.22 -1.03 -4.83
N VAL A 287 -14.43 -0.11 -4.26
CA VAL A 287 -14.33 0.08 -2.80
C VAL A 287 -15.69 0.44 -2.21
N GLY A 288 -16.43 1.34 -2.85
CA GLY A 288 -17.79 1.71 -2.44
C GLY A 288 -18.76 0.52 -2.44
N ASP A 289 -18.63 -0.41 -3.40
CA ASP A 289 -19.41 -1.67 -3.41
C ASP A 289 -19.03 -2.57 -2.23
N VAL A 290 -17.74 -2.71 -1.93
CA VAL A 290 -17.27 -3.49 -0.77
C VAL A 290 -17.82 -2.89 0.52
N VAL A 291 -17.73 -1.59 0.69
CA VAL A 291 -18.29 -0.88 1.85
C VAL A 291 -19.77 -1.14 1.99
N ARG A 292 -20.58 -0.90 0.94
CA ARG A 292 -22.05 -1.10 1.00
C ARG A 292 -22.52 -2.50 1.33
N ARG A 293 -21.73 -3.53 0.98
CA ARG A 293 -22.09 -4.93 1.21
C ARG A 293 -21.75 -5.42 2.60
N HIS A 294 -20.79 -4.78 3.28
CA HIS A 294 -20.18 -5.35 4.49
C HIS A 294 -20.12 -4.40 5.69
N SER A 295 -20.68 -3.20 5.57
CA SER A 295 -20.74 -2.21 6.67
C SER A 295 -22.12 -2.09 7.26
#